data_dfb19133d638cfff20597e4593b58227
#
_entry.id   dfb19133d638cfff20597e4593b58227
#
_cell.length_a   1.000
_cell.length_b   1.000
_cell.length_c   1.000
_cell.angle_alpha   90.00
_cell.angle_beta   90.00
_cell.angle_gamma   90.00
#
_symmetry.space_group_name_H-M   'P 1'
#
loop_
_entity.id
_entity.type
_entity.pdbx_description
1 polymer ?
#
loop_
_entity_poly.entity_id
_entity_poly.type
_entity_poly.pdbx_seq_one_letter_code
_entity_poly.pdbx_strand_id
1 'polypeptide(L)'
;MSSGSRVRGPNSALTEFLRSQGINASALGRARPPRQSEESAGQSTGTESEVIQTPTSVEENNEDENSMSTTTIEIPVVKRRNLRNQKKKKKTDEEAEDNEDTFSMNSRAGFSYKAREHTGKLDFCAHCNCRFTITPYSKYSNSEKGWLCYPCSRGAEDRSVPELRTRKRKALTRKKVAAATMDEEISVPKLQDLCIRVIAEYINDIEAFGDIGQVNMDKISQIISKNRSLNDTTVKLFLSGGQTELKLYDCSKITADSLFQIAQYCPNLQTLHLTYCGQMQDQVLHFYADHLTELTDVSFQGAFLVSSSEWINFFKKRGSKLISLELTDTARIHVSVINAIVDCCPNLISLNLSRIFYLDDECVRLLAGCRNLVSLKIESPGGIINDGSILDVLNQIGSGLHTLSLSGCTKLTDEVLKQGIGPCCGRLKHLNLSGLELLTDDEASIVFGEWKIQSGLETLSLRRCLSLGDKTVRAVLVNSGHTLRTLDLNGMSFVTDEALQYIVNFPLPMLKALDVSWIRGMNDKLVCDFESKKPTLEKLLVWGDNHVLMPSNRLLLIGREVQ
;
A
#
# COMPACT_ATOMS: atom_id res chain seq x y z
N MET A 1 -38.08 50.44 -13.83
CA MET A 1 -36.97 50.93 -13.01
C MET A 1 -36.86 50.03 -11.78
N SER A 2 -35.96 49.14 -11.76
CA SER A 2 -35.64 48.31 -10.58
C SER A 2 -34.22 47.81 -10.76
N SER A 3 -33.33 48.40 -9.98
CA SER A 3 -31.91 48.15 -9.98
C SER A 3 -31.61 46.87 -9.18
N GLY A 4 -31.13 45.84 -9.85
CA GLY A 4 -30.61 44.63 -9.22
C GLY A 4 -29.19 44.82 -8.68
N SER A 5 -29.01 44.77 -7.37
CA SER A 5 -27.74 44.82 -6.70
C SER A 5 -26.99 43.48 -6.89
N ARG A 6 -25.86 43.53 -7.59
CA ARG A 6 -24.91 42.39 -7.68
C ARG A 6 -24.13 42.28 -6.37
N VAL A 7 -24.32 41.18 -5.66
CA VAL A 7 -23.50 40.82 -4.51
C VAL A 7 -22.10 40.45 -5.01
N ARG A 8 -21.06 41.21 -4.59
CA ARG A 8 -19.65 40.88 -4.83
C ARG A 8 -19.21 39.90 -3.77
N GLY A 9 -18.73 38.72 -4.19
CA GLY A 9 -18.09 37.76 -3.31
C GLY A 9 -16.72 38.26 -2.80
N PRO A 10 -16.19 37.67 -1.71
CA PRO A 10 -14.95 38.12 -1.11
C PRO A 10 -13.76 37.88 -2.05
N ASN A 11 -12.94 38.91 -2.25
CA ASN A 11 -11.68 38.82 -2.98
C ASN A 11 -10.70 37.91 -2.21
N SER A 12 -10.19 36.85 -2.85
CA SER A 12 -9.14 36.06 -2.24
C SER A 12 -7.79 36.81 -2.30
N ALA A 13 -6.92 36.56 -1.32
CA ALA A 13 -5.57 37.15 -1.27
C ALA A 13 -4.78 36.90 -2.56
N LEU A 14 -5.03 35.78 -3.25
CA LEU A 14 -4.45 35.46 -4.55
C LEU A 14 -4.92 36.41 -5.65
N THR A 15 -6.19 36.80 -5.65
CA THR A 15 -6.74 37.75 -6.65
C THR A 15 -6.17 39.15 -6.46
N GLU A 16 -5.89 39.52 -5.23
CA GLU A 16 -5.29 40.81 -4.87
C GLU A 16 -3.79 40.85 -5.22
N PHE A 17 -3.07 39.76 -4.99
CA PHE A 17 -1.68 39.59 -5.40
C PHE A 17 -1.53 39.61 -6.93
N LEU A 18 -2.37 38.90 -7.68
CA LEU A 18 -2.33 38.92 -9.14
C LEU A 18 -2.63 40.33 -9.72
N ARG A 19 -3.51 41.09 -9.05
CA ARG A 19 -3.77 42.47 -9.42
C ARG A 19 -2.59 43.40 -9.16
N SER A 20 -1.86 43.20 -8.07
CA SER A 20 -0.64 43.96 -7.76
C SER A 20 0.49 43.71 -8.75
N GLN A 21 0.48 42.53 -9.42
CA GLN A 21 1.42 42.16 -10.48
C GLN A 21 0.92 42.52 -11.90
N GLY A 22 -0.20 43.30 -12.02
CA GLY A 22 -0.73 43.72 -13.30
C GLY A 22 -1.49 42.64 -14.10
N ILE A 23 -1.77 41.49 -13.50
CA ILE A 23 -2.43 40.37 -14.15
C ILE A 23 -3.94 40.40 -13.83
N ASN A 24 -4.77 40.62 -14.86
CA ASN A 24 -6.23 40.61 -14.70
C ASN A 24 -6.79 39.19 -14.76
N ALA A 25 -7.16 38.63 -13.63
CA ALA A 25 -7.71 37.28 -13.49
C ALA A 25 -9.02 37.02 -14.26
N SER A 26 -9.69 38.04 -14.74
CA SER A 26 -10.89 37.96 -15.57
C SER A 26 -10.63 37.55 -17.04
N ALA A 27 -9.38 37.59 -17.50
CA ALA A 27 -9.01 37.22 -18.87
C ALA A 27 -8.74 35.72 -19.07
N LEU A 28 -8.57 34.93 -17.99
CA LEU A 28 -8.22 33.51 -18.05
C LEU A 28 -9.41 32.54 -18.03
N GLY A 29 -10.62 33.04 -18.05
CA GLY A 29 -11.81 32.23 -17.84
C GLY A 29 -12.85 32.28 -18.96
N ARG A 30 -12.47 32.09 -20.26
CA ARG A 30 -13.42 31.69 -21.31
C ARG A 30 -12.73 31.39 -22.63
N ALA A 31 -12.37 30.13 -22.85
CA ALA A 31 -12.24 29.56 -24.18
C ALA A 31 -12.89 28.17 -24.18
N ARG A 32 -14.10 28.06 -24.64
CA ARG A 32 -14.71 26.83 -25.13
C ARG A 32 -14.29 26.67 -26.60
N PRO A 33 -13.84 25.49 -27.04
CA PRO A 33 -13.59 25.25 -28.48
C PRO A 33 -14.91 25.07 -29.23
N PRO A 34 -15.03 25.57 -30.46
CA PRO A 34 -16.22 25.38 -31.30
C PRO A 34 -16.22 23.98 -31.94
N ARG A 35 -17.42 23.44 -32.10
CA ARG A 35 -17.73 22.22 -32.87
C ARG A 35 -17.42 22.45 -34.34
N GLN A 36 -16.70 21.49 -34.92
CA GLN A 36 -16.49 21.37 -36.38
C GLN A 36 -17.75 20.81 -37.03
N SER A 37 -18.21 21.49 -38.09
CA SER A 37 -19.04 20.94 -39.16
C SER A 37 -18.18 20.84 -40.42
N GLU A 38 -18.29 19.70 -41.07
CA GLU A 38 -17.62 19.34 -42.32
C GLU A 38 -18.06 20.22 -43.49
N GLU A 39 -17.12 20.55 -44.41
CA GLU A 39 -17.27 20.36 -45.87
C GLU A 39 -16.04 20.87 -46.64
N SER A 40 -15.47 19.95 -47.37
CA SER A 40 -14.91 19.89 -48.72
C SER A 40 -14.04 20.98 -49.36
N ALA A 41 -12.91 20.48 -49.84
CA ALA A 41 -12.27 20.62 -51.17
C ALA A 41 -11.55 21.91 -51.58
N GLY A 42 -10.31 21.72 -52.05
CA GLY A 42 -9.69 22.61 -53.05
C GLY A 42 -8.19 22.88 -52.92
N GLN A 43 -7.41 22.09 -53.61
CA GLN A 43 -6.08 22.26 -54.26
C GLN A 43 -5.38 23.63 -54.21
N SER A 44 -4.09 23.67 -53.93
CA SER A 44 -2.93 23.72 -54.84
C SER A 44 -1.79 24.64 -54.36
N THR A 45 -0.58 24.07 -54.41
CA THR A 45 0.72 24.58 -54.94
C THR A 45 1.42 25.79 -54.30
N GLY A 46 2.71 25.56 -54.04
CA GLY A 46 3.81 26.47 -54.33
C GLY A 46 4.70 26.83 -53.14
N THR A 47 5.78 26.15 -52.99
CA THR A 47 7.21 26.44 -53.20
C THR A 47 7.89 27.56 -52.39
N GLU A 48 9.11 27.20 -51.96
CA GLU A 48 10.36 27.95 -51.73
C GLU A 48 10.55 28.63 -50.38
N SER A 49 11.45 28.14 -49.57
CA SER A 49 12.95 28.18 -49.41
C SER A 49 13.55 29.56 -49.16
N GLU A 50 14.35 29.64 -48.09
CA GLU A 50 15.64 30.28 -47.87
C GLU A 50 15.86 30.54 -46.38
N VAL A 51 16.79 29.96 -45.72
CA VAL A 51 18.25 29.96 -45.58
C VAL A 51 18.80 31.34 -45.12
N ILE A 52 19.76 31.25 -44.17
CA ILE A 52 20.88 32.18 -43.82
C ILE A 52 20.76 32.81 -42.42
N GLN A 53 21.59 32.44 -41.56
CA GLN A 53 22.96 32.59 -41.10
C GLN A 53 23.10 33.32 -39.77
N THR A 54 23.93 32.69 -38.93
CA THR A 54 24.62 33.26 -37.78
C THR A 54 25.66 34.34 -38.17
N PRO A 55 26.13 35.18 -37.25
CA PRO A 55 27.49 34.96 -36.78
C PRO A 55 27.80 35.28 -35.29
N THR A 56 28.66 34.44 -34.80
CA THR A 56 29.77 34.55 -33.84
C THR A 56 30.38 35.93 -33.53
N SER A 57 30.85 36.02 -32.30
CA SER A 57 32.21 36.37 -31.78
C SER A 57 32.14 37.30 -30.57
N VAL A 58 32.74 36.94 -29.50
CA VAL A 58 34.13 36.91 -29.00
C VAL A 58 34.45 38.08 -28.05
N GLU A 59 35.10 37.70 -26.96
CA GLU A 59 36.10 38.30 -26.07
C GLU A 59 35.58 39.08 -24.86
N GLU A 60 35.93 38.60 -23.74
CA GLU A 60 37.11 38.58 -22.84
C GLU A 60 37.22 39.79 -21.90
N ASN A 61 37.47 39.43 -20.68
CA ASN A 61 38.41 39.97 -19.70
C ASN A 61 37.90 40.61 -18.40
N ASN A 62 38.31 39.91 -17.37
CA ASN A 62 39.10 40.29 -16.20
C ASN A 62 38.53 41.13 -15.05
N GLU A 63 38.66 40.46 -13.90
CA GLU A 63 39.26 40.88 -12.62
C GLU A 63 38.72 42.15 -11.93
N ASP A 64 38.26 42.03 -10.71
CA ASP A 64 38.98 42.23 -9.46
C ASP A 64 38.05 42.33 -8.25
N GLU A 65 38.47 41.60 -7.26
CA GLU A 65 38.51 41.80 -5.81
C GLU A 65 37.43 42.63 -5.04
N ASN A 66 36.97 41.92 -4.01
CA ASN A 66 36.91 42.36 -2.61
C ASN A 66 35.83 43.35 -2.15
N SER A 67 34.90 42.85 -1.38
CA SER A 67 34.76 43.26 0.03
C SER A 67 33.56 42.66 0.73
N MET A 68 33.84 42.10 1.88
CA MET A 68 32.94 41.69 2.95
C MET A 68 31.92 42.77 3.29
N SER A 69 30.64 42.43 3.34
CA SER A 69 29.71 43.07 4.28
C SER A 69 28.65 42.09 4.75
N THR A 70 28.76 41.76 6.00
CA THR A 70 27.83 41.02 6.85
C THR A 70 26.53 41.79 6.95
N THR A 71 25.45 41.23 6.44
CA THR A 71 24.12 41.74 6.72
C THR A 71 23.32 40.69 7.51
N THR A 72 23.14 41.02 8.78
CA THR A 72 22.31 40.30 9.75
C THR A 72 20.84 40.47 9.34
N ILE A 73 20.14 39.38 9.06
CA ILE A 73 18.69 39.41 8.85
C ILE A 73 18.00 39.01 10.16
N GLU A 74 17.33 39.98 10.75
CA GLU A 74 16.47 39.81 11.92
C GLU A 74 15.14 39.13 11.50
N ILE A 75 14.78 38.07 12.22
CA ILE A 75 13.52 37.35 12.08
C ILE A 75 12.49 37.97 13.04
N PRO A 76 11.32 38.38 12.60
CA PRO A 76 10.31 38.91 13.51
C PRO A 76 9.59 37.81 14.30
N VAL A 77 9.61 37.98 15.61
CA VAL A 77 8.90 37.18 16.60
C VAL A 77 7.40 37.51 16.57
N VAL A 78 6.58 36.54 16.21
CA VAL A 78 5.11 36.67 16.29
C VAL A 78 4.61 36.29 17.68
N LYS A 79 4.06 37.27 18.38
CA LYS A 79 3.42 37.12 19.71
C LYS A 79 2.12 36.32 19.64
N ARG A 80 2.02 35.26 20.43
CA ARG A 80 0.78 34.52 20.71
C ARG A 80 -0.21 35.39 21.49
N ARG A 81 -1.41 35.57 20.98
CA ARG A 81 -2.56 36.08 21.72
C ARG A 81 -3.40 34.91 22.24
N ASN A 82 -3.47 34.83 23.57
CA ASN A 82 -4.43 34.00 24.29
C ASN A 82 -5.84 34.61 24.20
N LEU A 83 -6.80 33.84 23.78
CA LEU A 83 -8.21 34.17 23.98
C LEU A 83 -8.86 33.10 24.86
N ARG A 84 -9.11 33.54 26.08
CA ARG A 84 -9.96 32.91 27.09
C ARG A 84 -11.41 33.08 26.68
N ASN A 85 -12.19 32.02 26.58
CA ASN A 85 -13.63 32.14 26.55
C ASN A 85 -14.30 31.46 27.73
N GLN A 86 -15.21 32.25 28.30
CA GLN A 86 -15.93 32.03 29.53
C GLN A 86 -17.06 31.01 29.39
N LYS A 87 -17.26 30.29 30.47
CA LYS A 87 -18.40 29.43 30.79
C LYS A 87 -19.71 30.24 30.85
N LYS A 88 -20.80 29.65 30.35
CA LYS A 88 -22.13 29.84 30.94
C LYS A 88 -22.80 28.48 31.18
N LYS A 89 -23.04 28.24 32.49
CA LYS A 89 -23.89 27.19 33.04
C LYS A 89 -25.36 27.50 32.75
N LYS A 90 -26.15 26.47 32.48
CA LYS A 90 -27.53 26.38 33.01
C LYS A 90 -27.87 24.92 33.29
N LYS A 91 -28.27 24.73 34.54
CA LYS A 91 -28.87 23.55 35.14
C LYS A 91 -30.35 23.44 34.71
N THR A 92 -30.86 22.25 34.54
CA THR A 92 -32.14 21.80 35.14
C THR A 92 -32.11 20.29 35.24
N ASP A 93 -32.36 19.85 36.46
CA ASP A 93 -32.63 18.47 36.89
C ASP A 93 -34.04 18.08 36.41
N GLU A 94 -34.26 16.82 36.08
CA GLU A 94 -35.46 16.08 36.50
C GLU A 94 -35.26 14.59 36.23
N GLU A 95 -35.71 13.86 37.23
CA GLU A 95 -35.65 12.43 37.47
C GLU A 95 -36.64 11.66 36.60
N ALA A 96 -36.38 10.38 36.45
CA ALA A 96 -37.28 9.26 36.68
C ALA A 96 -37.40 8.24 35.57
N GLU A 97 -37.21 7.05 35.98
CA GLU A 97 -37.94 5.79 35.78
C GLU A 97 -37.51 4.84 34.66
N ASP A 98 -37.08 3.72 35.19
CA ASP A 98 -36.96 2.41 34.57
C ASP A 98 -38.17 2.05 33.69
N ASN A 99 -37.90 1.55 32.49
CA ASN A 99 -38.79 0.59 31.86
C ASN A 99 -38.01 -0.37 30.98
N GLU A 100 -37.96 -1.61 31.46
CA GLU A 100 -37.72 -2.78 30.64
C GLU A 100 -38.77 -2.84 29.55
N ASP A 101 -38.33 -2.72 28.30
CA ASP A 101 -39.17 -3.09 27.16
C ASP A 101 -38.48 -4.13 26.27
N THR A 102 -38.97 -5.34 26.48
CA THR A 102 -39.02 -6.48 25.57
C THR A 102 -39.05 -6.07 24.12
N PHE A 103 -37.97 -6.33 23.40
CA PHE A 103 -37.91 -6.16 21.94
C PHE A 103 -38.75 -7.26 21.27
N SER A 104 -39.98 -6.93 21.00
CA SER A 104 -40.91 -7.71 20.16
C SER A 104 -40.40 -7.71 18.72
N MET A 105 -40.02 -8.88 18.23
CA MET A 105 -39.89 -9.16 16.81
C MET A 105 -41.25 -9.02 16.13
N ASN A 106 -41.50 -7.91 15.45
CA ASN A 106 -42.50 -7.87 14.38
C ASN A 106 -42.32 -6.62 13.51
N SER A 107 -41.59 -6.78 12.40
CA SER A 107 -41.96 -6.11 11.15
C SER A 107 -41.29 -6.85 9.98
N ARG A 108 -42.06 -7.71 9.36
CA ARG A 108 -41.82 -8.28 8.04
C ARG A 108 -41.78 -7.14 7.01
N ALA A 109 -40.61 -6.62 6.71
CA ALA A 109 -40.36 -5.92 5.45
C ALA A 109 -40.14 -7.00 4.39
N GLY A 110 -41.11 -7.17 3.48
CA GLY A 110 -41.07 -8.15 2.41
C GLY A 110 -39.86 -7.92 1.49
N PHE A 111 -38.86 -8.74 1.64
CA PHE A 111 -37.77 -8.85 0.69
C PHE A 111 -38.30 -9.47 -0.59
N SER A 112 -38.36 -8.72 -1.70
CA SER A 112 -38.78 -9.24 -3.00
C SER A 112 -37.75 -10.27 -3.48
N TYR A 113 -38.17 -11.53 -3.59
CA TYR A 113 -37.32 -12.61 -4.15
C TYR A 113 -36.74 -12.29 -5.53
N LYS A 114 -37.43 -11.46 -6.33
CA LYS A 114 -36.97 -11.00 -7.66
C LYS A 114 -35.70 -10.15 -7.61
N ALA A 115 -35.41 -9.47 -6.50
CA ALA A 115 -34.23 -8.61 -6.40
C ALA A 115 -32.91 -9.38 -6.32
N ARG A 116 -32.91 -10.62 -5.84
CA ARG A 116 -31.69 -11.44 -5.69
C ARG A 116 -31.11 -11.91 -7.01
N GLU A 117 -31.95 -12.20 -8.02
CA GLU A 117 -31.50 -12.66 -9.34
C GLU A 117 -30.89 -11.53 -10.20
N HIS A 118 -31.20 -10.28 -9.89
CA HIS A 118 -30.76 -9.10 -10.65
C HIS A 118 -29.74 -8.23 -9.87
N THR A 119 -29.36 -8.61 -8.66
CA THR A 119 -28.41 -7.84 -7.83
C THR A 119 -27.07 -7.69 -8.54
N GLY A 120 -26.56 -6.44 -8.57
CA GLY A 120 -25.31 -6.11 -9.23
C GLY A 120 -25.44 -5.72 -10.70
N LYS A 121 -26.61 -5.91 -11.34
CA LYS A 121 -26.86 -5.46 -12.71
C LYS A 121 -27.13 -3.97 -12.74
N LEU A 122 -26.64 -3.30 -13.79
CA LEU A 122 -26.96 -1.91 -14.09
C LEU A 122 -28.28 -1.86 -14.86
N ASP A 123 -29.20 -0.99 -14.42
CA ASP A 123 -30.48 -0.77 -15.06
C ASP A 123 -30.89 0.69 -15.01
N PHE A 124 -31.93 1.05 -15.73
CA PHE A 124 -32.50 2.39 -15.72
C PHE A 124 -33.76 2.42 -14.86
N CYS A 125 -33.90 3.45 -14.03
CA CYS A 125 -35.06 3.62 -13.19
C CYS A 125 -36.33 3.81 -14.04
N ALA A 126 -37.35 2.99 -13.80
CA ALA A 126 -38.61 3.04 -14.53
C ALA A 126 -39.33 4.40 -14.39
N HIS A 127 -39.08 5.15 -13.29
CA HIS A 127 -39.75 6.44 -13.04
C HIS A 127 -38.95 7.64 -13.57
N CYS A 128 -37.64 7.73 -13.32
CA CYS A 128 -36.81 8.92 -13.66
C CYS A 128 -35.75 8.67 -14.72
N ASN A 129 -35.68 7.46 -15.25
CA ASN A 129 -34.72 7.02 -16.27
C ASN A 129 -33.22 7.20 -15.89
N CYS A 130 -32.93 7.40 -14.59
CA CYS A 130 -31.56 7.44 -14.09
C CYS A 130 -30.95 6.04 -14.10
N ARG A 131 -29.71 5.94 -14.57
CA ARG A 131 -28.91 4.70 -14.50
C ARG A 131 -28.52 4.40 -13.07
N PHE A 132 -28.78 3.19 -12.58
CA PHE A 132 -28.43 2.75 -11.22
C PHE A 132 -28.12 1.27 -11.18
N THR A 133 -27.49 0.83 -10.09
CA THR A 133 -27.19 -0.59 -9.86
C THR A 133 -28.30 -1.21 -9.00
N ILE A 134 -28.89 -2.32 -9.45
CA ILE A 134 -29.89 -3.06 -8.68
C ILE A 134 -29.20 -3.66 -7.45
N THR A 135 -29.69 -3.33 -6.26
CA THR A 135 -29.24 -3.86 -4.98
C THR A 135 -30.31 -4.77 -4.37
N PRO A 136 -30.01 -5.59 -3.35
CA PRO A 136 -31.03 -6.40 -2.64
C PRO A 136 -32.18 -5.56 -2.05
N TYR A 137 -31.98 -4.24 -1.91
CA TYR A 137 -32.95 -3.29 -1.37
C TYR A 137 -33.71 -2.49 -2.44
N SER A 138 -33.41 -2.70 -3.72
CA SER A 138 -34.12 -2.05 -4.82
C SER A 138 -35.55 -2.56 -4.90
N LYS A 139 -36.52 -1.64 -5.11
CA LYS A 139 -37.94 -1.97 -5.25
C LYS A 139 -38.32 -2.06 -6.72
N TYR A 140 -39.11 -3.08 -7.06
CA TYR A 140 -39.70 -3.22 -8.37
C TYR A 140 -41.11 -2.58 -8.37
N SER A 141 -41.37 -1.68 -9.31
CA SER A 141 -42.68 -1.07 -9.52
C SER A 141 -43.49 -1.89 -10.52
N ASN A 142 -44.63 -2.43 -10.07
CA ASN A 142 -45.54 -3.15 -10.95
C ASN A 142 -46.33 -2.20 -11.87
N SER A 143 -46.52 -0.93 -11.46
CA SER A 143 -47.23 0.10 -12.25
C SER A 143 -46.36 0.58 -13.43
N GLU A 144 -45.05 0.76 -13.22
CA GLU A 144 -44.10 1.22 -14.25
C GLU A 144 -43.30 0.09 -14.88
N LYS A 145 -43.62 -1.18 -14.50
CA LYS A 145 -43.02 -2.42 -15.00
C LYS A 145 -41.47 -2.43 -15.00
N GLY A 146 -40.85 -1.84 -13.96
CA GLY A 146 -39.39 -1.77 -13.89
C GLY A 146 -38.85 -1.50 -12.49
N TRP A 147 -37.53 -1.52 -12.36
CA TRP A 147 -36.83 -1.24 -11.13
C TRP A 147 -36.76 0.25 -10.83
N LEU A 148 -36.91 0.63 -9.56
CA LEU A 148 -36.81 2.01 -9.11
C LEU A 148 -35.46 2.29 -8.46
N CYS A 149 -34.85 3.43 -8.80
CA CYS A 149 -33.67 3.92 -8.08
C CYS A 149 -34.03 4.33 -6.63
N TYR A 150 -33.05 4.42 -5.78
CA TYR A 150 -33.25 4.69 -4.35
C TYR A 150 -34.11 5.96 -4.08
N PRO A 151 -33.88 7.12 -4.74
CA PRO A 151 -34.73 8.29 -4.57
C PRO A 151 -36.21 8.06 -4.96
N CYS A 152 -36.47 7.37 -6.09
CA CYS A 152 -37.83 7.12 -6.57
C CYS A 152 -38.56 6.05 -5.75
N SER A 153 -37.82 5.13 -5.13
CA SER A 153 -38.40 4.06 -4.29
C SER A 153 -38.97 4.55 -2.95
N ARG A 154 -38.62 5.77 -2.53
CA ARG A 154 -39.10 6.41 -1.28
C ARG A 154 -40.39 7.23 -1.43
N GLY A 155 -40.92 7.40 -2.63
CA GLY A 155 -42.16 8.12 -2.87
C GLY A 155 -42.00 9.65 -2.87
N ALA A 156 -42.89 10.36 -3.58
CA ALA A 156 -42.83 11.80 -3.83
C ALA A 156 -43.18 12.67 -2.62
N GLU A 157 -43.43 12.12 -1.44
CA GLU A 157 -43.88 12.87 -0.27
C GLU A 157 -42.74 13.51 0.56
N ASP A 158 -41.48 13.18 0.28
CA ASP A 158 -40.33 13.77 0.97
C ASP A 158 -39.47 14.62 0.02
N ARG A 159 -40.15 15.51 -0.75
CA ARG A 159 -39.49 16.53 -1.59
C ARG A 159 -39.19 17.82 -0.83
N SER A 160 -39.07 17.83 0.45
CA SER A 160 -38.13 18.69 1.14
C SER A 160 -36.77 18.07 1.02
N VAL A 161 -36.13 18.29 -0.13
CA VAL A 161 -34.69 18.03 -0.29
C VAL A 161 -34.03 18.78 0.88
N PRO A 162 -33.52 18.08 1.94
CA PRO A 162 -32.28 18.52 2.50
C PRO A 162 -31.38 18.35 1.29
N GLU A 163 -30.88 19.46 0.71
CA GLU A 163 -29.61 19.38 0.02
C GLU A 163 -28.86 18.30 0.75
N LEU A 164 -28.66 17.16 0.10
CA LEU A 164 -27.60 16.27 0.45
C LEU A 164 -26.40 17.21 0.50
N ARG A 165 -26.21 17.82 1.66
CA ARG A 165 -24.86 18.05 2.11
C ARG A 165 -24.27 16.67 1.91
N THR A 166 -23.76 16.46 0.71
CA THR A 166 -22.62 15.62 0.55
C THR A 166 -21.81 16.07 1.75
N ARG A 167 -21.88 15.32 2.85
CA ARG A 167 -20.75 15.18 3.72
C ARG A 167 -19.73 14.81 2.67
N LYS A 168 -19.10 15.83 2.10
CA LYS A 168 -17.76 15.73 1.64
C LYS A 168 -17.17 15.03 2.85
N ARG A 169 -17.05 13.71 2.77
CA ARG A 169 -16.03 13.02 3.56
C ARG A 169 -14.92 13.98 3.32
N LYS A 170 -14.66 14.83 4.34
CA LYS A 170 -13.49 15.67 4.32
C LYS A 170 -12.46 14.62 4.03
N ALA A 171 -12.06 14.54 2.75
CA ALA A 171 -10.93 13.74 2.38
C ALA A 171 -9.99 14.24 3.44
N LEU A 172 -9.73 13.40 4.45
CA LEU A 172 -8.77 13.71 5.50
C LEU A 172 -7.63 14.18 4.68
N THR A 173 -7.49 15.49 4.64
CA THR A 173 -6.68 16.14 3.62
C THR A 173 -5.41 15.34 3.65
N ARG A 174 -4.88 14.90 2.51
CA ARG A 174 -3.60 14.17 2.40
C ARG A 174 -2.55 14.72 3.37
N LYS A 175 -2.64 16.01 3.72
CA LYS A 175 -1.93 16.67 4.83
C LYS A 175 -2.21 16.10 6.22
N LYS A 176 -3.40 15.60 6.55
CA LYS A 176 -3.65 14.99 7.87
C LYS A 176 -3.19 13.53 7.94
N VAL A 177 -3.29 12.77 6.84
CA VAL A 177 -2.69 11.43 6.77
C VAL A 177 -1.16 11.55 6.72
N ALA A 178 -0.61 12.51 5.97
CA ALA A 178 0.82 12.81 5.99
C ALA A 178 1.28 13.38 7.34
N ALA A 179 0.46 14.14 8.06
CA ALA A 179 0.77 14.61 9.41
C ALA A 179 0.69 13.46 10.44
N ALA A 180 -0.27 12.54 10.33
CA ALA A 180 -0.34 11.36 11.21
C ALA A 180 0.81 10.37 10.97
N THR A 181 1.37 10.32 9.74
CA THR A 181 2.63 9.61 9.45
C THR A 181 3.88 10.42 9.81
N MET A 182 3.74 11.73 10.09
CA MET A 182 4.85 12.60 10.49
C MET A 182 4.98 12.80 12.00
N ASP A 183 4.00 12.37 12.81
CA ASP A 183 4.15 12.28 14.26
C ASP A 183 5.11 11.14 14.68
N GLU A 184 5.69 10.42 13.69
CA GLU A 184 6.56 9.28 13.95
C GLU A 184 7.98 9.65 14.40
N GLU A 185 8.43 10.89 14.28
CA GLU A 185 9.71 11.31 14.84
C GLU A 185 9.66 12.76 15.33
N ILE A 186 9.67 12.95 16.64
CA ILE A 186 9.98 14.23 17.33
C ILE A 186 11.46 14.61 17.13
N SER A 187 12.20 13.90 16.30
CA SER A 187 13.57 14.26 15.93
C SER A 187 13.57 15.26 14.79
N VAL A 188 14.43 16.28 14.91
CA VAL A 188 14.67 17.23 13.82
C VAL A 188 15.07 16.42 12.58
N PRO A 189 14.35 16.52 11.45
CA PRO A 189 14.66 15.75 10.25
C PRO A 189 16.12 16.03 9.83
N LYS A 190 16.84 14.99 9.45
CA LYS A 190 18.20 15.16 8.93
C LYS A 190 18.16 16.06 7.69
N LEU A 191 19.17 16.92 7.52
CA LEU A 191 19.28 17.78 6.34
C LEU A 191 19.13 16.99 5.04
N GLN A 192 19.72 15.80 4.98
CA GLN A 192 19.58 14.86 3.87
C GLN A 192 18.12 14.56 3.52
N ASP A 193 17.29 14.25 4.51
CA ASP A 193 15.87 13.91 4.29
C ASP A 193 15.05 15.15 3.87
N LEU A 194 15.44 16.34 4.35
CA LEU A 194 14.86 17.61 3.88
C LEU A 194 15.21 17.89 2.41
N CYS A 195 16.48 17.74 2.03
CA CYS A 195 16.92 17.89 0.64
C CYS A 195 16.20 16.90 -0.29
N ILE A 196 16.10 15.63 0.12
CA ILE A 196 15.38 14.60 -0.66
C ILE A 196 13.89 14.96 -0.85
N ARG A 197 13.25 15.52 0.16
CA ARG A 197 11.84 15.97 0.06
C ARG A 197 11.70 17.12 -0.94
N VAL A 198 12.62 18.10 -0.91
CA VAL A 198 12.62 19.22 -1.86
C VAL A 198 12.86 18.71 -3.29
N ILE A 199 13.83 17.83 -3.50
CA ILE A 199 14.09 17.18 -4.80
C ILE A 199 12.82 16.48 -5.30
N ALA A 200 12.14 15.72 -4.44
CA ALA A 200 10.92 15.00 -4.83
C ALA A 200 9.72 15.92 -5.09
N GLU A 201 9.66 17.10 -4.48
CA GLU A 201 8.63 18.11 -4.73
C GLU A 201 8.81 18.78 -6.09
N TYR A 202 10.07 19.07 -6.48
CA TYR A 202 10.42 19.73 -7.74
C TYR A 202 10.98 18.77 -8.79
N ILE A 203 10.63 17.50 -8.73
CA ILE A 203 11.20 16.43 -9.59
C ILE A 203 11.08 16.71 -11.09
N ASN A 204 10.03 17.42 -11.51
CA ASN A 204 9.81 17.75 -12.92
C ASN A 204 10.74 18.88 -13.43
N ASP A 205 11.38 19.61 -12.53
CA ASP A 205 12.27 20.73 -12.86
C ASP A 205 13.75 20.30 -12.84
N ILE A 206 14.01 19.02 -12.52
CA ILE A 206 15.36 18.47 -12.40
C ILE A 206 15.76 17.83 -13.73
N GLU A 207 16.93 18.22 -14.23
CA GLU A 207 17.51 17.67 -15.47
C GLU A 207 18.34 16.40 -15.21
N ALA A 208 19.07 16.35 -14.09
CA ALA A 208 19.86 15.20 -13.68
C ALA A 208 20.11 15.19 -12.16
N PHE A 209 20.24 14.00 -11.57
CA PHE A 209 20.54 13.88 -10.13
C PHE A 209 22.02 14.07 -9.79
N GLY A 210 22.93 13.94 -10.76
CA GLY A 210 24.36 13.86 -10.48
C GLY A 210 24.71 12.62 -9.65
N ASP A 211 25.77 12.72 -8.85
CA ASP A 211 26.24 11.61 -8.00
C ASP A 211 25.65 11.71 -6.59
N ILE A 212 24.39 11.29 -6.44
CA ILE A 212 23.69 11.34 -5.14
C ILE A 212 23.73 10.04 -4.35
N GLY A 213 24.33 8.99 -4.88
CA GLY A 213 24.42 7.67 -4.26
C GLY A 213 23.09 6.88 -4.21
N GLN A 214 23.18 5.55 -4.25
CA GLN A 214 22.04 4.63 -4.43
C GLN A 214 20.97 4.76 -3.33
N VAL A 215 21.36 4.91 -2.07
CA VAL A 215 20.42 5.03 -0.93
C VAL A 215 19.51 6.26 -1.08
N ASN A 216 20.05 7.38 -1.61
CA ASN A 216 19.27 8.60 -1.84
C ASN A 216 18.36 8.46 -3.05
N MET A 217 18.85 7.82 -4.12
CA MET A 217 18.06 7.46 -5.30
C MET A 217 16.84 6.64 -4.91
N ASP A 218 17.03 5.63 -4.07
CA ASP A 218 15.95 4.76 -3.59
C ASP A 218 14.92 5.55 -2.76
N LYS A 219 15.37 6.40 -1.83
CA LYS A 219 14.48 7.27 -1.05
C LYS A 219 13.69 8.25 -1.95
N ILE A 220 14.33 8.84 -2.95
CA ILE A 220 13.65 9.74 -3.91
C ILE A 220 12.59 8.93 -4.68
N SER A 221 12.95 7.76 -5.20
CA SER A 221 12.03 6.86 -5.91
C SER A 221 10.81 6.51 -5.06
N GLN A 222 10.98 6.20 -3.77
CA GLN A 222 9.89 5.95 -2.83
C GLN A 222 8.96 7.15 -2.66
N ILE A 223 9.51 8.35 -2.51
CA ILE A 223 8.72 9.56 -2.28
C ILE A 223 7.95 9.96 -3.54
N ILE A 224 8.60 9.97 -4.70
CA ILE A 224 7.93 10.33 -5.96
C ILE A 224 6.85 9.31 -6.35
N SER A 225 7.07 8.03 -6.02
CA SER A 225 6.05 7.00 -6.20
C SER A 225 4.84 7.24 -5.31
N LYS A 226 5.03 7.56 -4.02
CA LYS A 226 3.94 7.97 -3.12
C LYS A 226 3.17 9.19 -3.64
N ASN A 227 3.86 10.12 -4.28
CA ASN A 227 3.28 11.32 -4.90
C ASN A 227 2.70 11.04 -6.29
N ARG A 228 2.88 9.83 -6.84
CA ARG A 228 2.52 9.45 -8.21
C ARG A 228 3.13 10.36 -9.27
N SER A 229 4.35 10.81 -9.03
CA SER A 229 5.12 11.70 -9.91
C SER A 229 6.12 10.96 -10.81
N LEU A 230 6.23 9.62 -10.64
CA LEU A 230 7.04 8.79 -11.53
C LEU A 230 6.30 8.59 -12.86
N ASN A 231 6.95 8.99 -13.97
CA ASN A 231 6.43 8.95 -15.33
C ASN A 231 7.59 8.81 -16.34
N ASP A 232 7.30 8.82 -17.65
CA ASP A 232 8.28 8.64 -18.72
C ASP A 232 9.40 9.69 -18.76
N THR A 233 9.17 10.88 -18.23
CA THR A 233 10.22 11.92 -18.15
C THR A 233 11.06 11.74 -16.90
N THR A 234 10.43 11.55 -15.75
CA THR A 234 11.13 11.46 -14.46
C THR A 234 11.88 10.14 -14.27
N VAL A 235 11.44 9.04 -14.91
CA VAL A 235 12.18 7.77 -14.86
C VAL A 235 13.58 7.88 -15.42
N LYS A 236 13.80 8.73 -16.44
CA LYS A 236 15.12 8.94 -17.06
C LYS A 236 16.18 9.46 -16.08
N LEU A 237 15.74 10.17 -15.03
CA LEU A 237 16.64 10.67 -13.99
C LEU A 237 17.30 9.53 -13.19
N PHE A 238 16.69 8.33 -13.20
CA PHE A 238 17.20 7.15 -12.51
C PHE A 238 18.04 6.24 -13.40
N LEU A 239 18.13 6.52 -14.70
CA LEU A 239 18.82 5.66 -15.66
C LEU A 239 20.25 6.15 -15.88
N SER A 240 21.22 5.28 -15.58
CA SER A 240 22.65 5.57 -15.75
C SER A 240 23.41 4.29 -16.12
N GLY A 241 24.40 4.39 -17.01
CA GLY A 241 25.18 3.23 -17.46
C GLY A 241 26.00 2.53 -16.37
N GLY A 242 26.28 3.22 -15.27
CA GLY A 242 26.96 2.65 -14.10
C GLY A 242 26.04 2.03 -13.05
N GLN A 243 24.73 2.08 -13.28
CA GLN A 243 23.73 1.60 -12.32
C GLN A 243 23.75 0.07 -12.22
N THR A 244 23.88 -0.46 -11.00
CA THR A 244 23.78 -1.88 -10.70
C THR A 244 22.47 -2.25 -10.02
N GLU A 245 21.77 -1.28 -9.46
CA GLU A 245 20.52 -1.47 -8.73
C GLU A 245 19.49 -0.42 -9.13
N LEU A 246 18.30 -0.84 -9.55
CA LEU A 246 17.18 0.04 -9.87
C LEU A 246 15.89 -0.45 -9.20
N LYS A 247 15.31 0.41 -8.37
CA LYS A 247 14.04 0.16 -7.68
C LYS A 247 13.03 1.27 -7.98
N LEU A 248 11.96 0.92 -8.67
CA LEU A 248 10.86 1.82 -9.02
C LEU A 248 9.57 1.34 -8.36
N TYR A 249 9.03 2.16 -7.44
CA TYR A 249 7.93 1.76 -6.56
C TYR A 249 6.51 2.05 -7.11
N ASP A 250 6.38 2.73 -8.24
CA ASP A 250 5.09 2.92 -8.94
C ASP A 250 5.31 3.17 -10.43
N CYS A 251 5.35 2.10 -11.22
CA CYS A 251 5.50 2.16 -12.67
C CYS A 251 4.15 2.31 -13.42
N SER A 252 3.05 2.65 -12.73
CA SER A 252 1.71 2.69 -13.34
C SER A 252 1.55 3.74 -14.44
N LYS A 253 2.41 4.75 -14.49
CA LYS A 253 2.43 5.81 -15.52
C LYS A 253 3.62 5.71 -16.48
N ILE A 254 4.40 4.63 -16.38
CA ILE A 254 5.53 4.38 -17.27
C ILE A 254 5.05 3.54 -18.46
N THR A 255 5.35 4.01 -19.66
CA THR A 255 5.01 3.28 -20.90
C THR A 255 5.97 2.12 -21.17
N ALA A 256 5.59 1.23 -22.09
CA ALA A 256 6.44 0.13 -22.53
C ALA A 256 7.78 0.63 -23.11
N ASP A 257 7.77 1.77 -23.83
CA ASP A 257 8.98 2.37 -24.40
C ASP A 257 9.96 2.81 -23.31
N SER A 258 9.46 3.40 -22.24
CA SER A 258 10.31 3.80 -21.11
C SER A 258 10.82 2.60 -20.31
N LEU A 259 10.04 1.53 -20.20
CA LEU A 259 10.52 0.25 -19.66
C LEU A 259 11.64 -0.34 -20.53
N PHE A 260 11.53 -0.26 -21.84
CA PHE A 260 12.59 -0.67 -22.77
C PHE A 260 13.89 0.09 -22.53
N GLN A 261 13.80 1.40 -22.31
CA GLN A 261 14.96 2.27 -22.05
C GLN A 261 15.76 1.85 -20.81
N ILE A 262 15.13 1.21 -19.81
CA ILE A 262 15.82 0.72 -18.62
C ILE A 262 17.01 -0.18 -19.01
N ALA A 263 16.78 -1.19 -19.85
CA ALA A 263 17.86 -2.10 -20.26
C ALA A 263 18.84 -1.44 -21.26
N GLN A 264 18.39 -0.46 -22.02
CA GLN A 264 19.28 0.30 -22.94
C GLN A 264 20.30 1.16 -22.19
N TYR A 265 19.84 1.85 -21.14
CA TYR A 265 20.67 2.78 -20.38
C TYR A 265 21.39 2.15 -19.18
N CYS A 266 20.88 1.03 -18.66
CA CYS A 266 21.40 0.37 -17.48
C CYS A 266 21.75 -1.11 -17.76
N PRO A 267 22.70 -1.44 -18.65
CA PRO A 267 22.98 -2.83 -19.05
C PRO A 267 23.63 -3.66 -17.92
N ASN A 268 24.21 -3.01 -16.91
CA ASN A 268 24.95 -3.66 -15.82
C ASN A 268 24.07 -3.92 -14.57
N LEU A 269 22.73 -3.85 -14.72
CA LEU A 269 21.83 -4.10 -13.59
C LEU A 269 21.98 -5.51 -13.05
N GLN A 270 22.18 -5.61 -11.74
CA GLN A 270 22.13 -6.83 -10.94
C GLN A 270 20.79 -6.96 -10.23
N THR A 271 20.24 -5.82 -9.76
CA THR A 271 18.95 -5.77 -9.06
C THR A 271 17.96 -4.90 -9.82
N LEU A 272 16.81 -5.48 -10.18
CA LEU A 272 15.73 -4.78 -10.85
C LEU A 272 14.38 -5.04 -10.16
N HIS A 273 13.83 -3.99 -9.51
CA HIS A 273 12.53 -4.04 -8.87
C HIS A 273 11.57 -3.04 -9.52
N LEU A 274 10.49 -3.56 -10.09
CA LEU A 274 9.45 -2.76 -10.75
C LEU A 274 8.08 -3.06 -10.12
N THR A 275 7.51 -2.08 -9.42
CA THR A 275 6.21 -2.20 -8.79
C THR A 275 5.14 -1.54 -9.66
N TYR A 276 4.00 -2.22 -9.84
CA TYR A 276 2.89 -1.81 -10.72
C TYR A 276 3.30 -1.63 -12.19
N CYS A 277 4.12 -2.55 -12.71
CA CYS A 277 4.63 -2.52 -14.10
C CYS A 277 3.61 -3.09 -15.11
N GLY A 278 2.36 -2.63 -15.07
CA GLY A 278 1.26 -3.14 -15.90
C GLY A 278 1.44 -2.92 -17.41
N GLN A 279 2.37 -2.07 -17.85
CA GLN A 279 2.70 -1.84 -19.25
C GLN A 279 3.86 -2.72 -19.75
N MET A 280 4.40 -3.62 -18.88
CA MET A 280 5.41 -4.59 -19.30
C MET A 280 4.80 -5.62 -20.25
N GLN A 281 5.25 -5.62 -21.50
CA GLN A 281 4.84 -6.54 -22.56
C GLN A 281 5.91 -7.59 -22.80
N ASP A 282 5.57 -8.63 -23.58
CA ASP A 282 6.49 -9.69 -23.98
C ASP A 282 7.81 -9.16 -24.57
N GLN A 283 7.72 -8.16 -25.44
CA GLN A 283 8.88 -7.55 -26.08
C GLN A 283 9.85 -6.91 -25.08
N VAL A 284 9.33 -6.28 -24.00
CA VAL A 284 10.15 -5.68 -22.94
C VAL A 284 10.88 -6.75 -22.16
N LEU A 285 10.19 -7.81 -21.73
CA LEU A 285 10.81 -8.90 -20.99
C LEU A 285 11.81 -9.67 -21.86
N HIS A 286 11.50 -9.87 -23.15
CA HIS A 286 12.43 -10.44 -24.11
C HIS A 286 13.72 -9.64 -24.20
N PHE A 287 13.60 -8.33 -24.33
CA PHE A 287 14.76 -7.43 -24.37
C PHE A 287 15.57 -7.46 -23.07
N TYR A 288 14.90 -7.54 -21.91
CA TYR A 288 15.59 -7.71 -20.63
C TYR A 288 16.34 -9.06 -20.58
N ALA A 289 15.72 -10.12 -21.10
CA ALA A 289 16.36 -11.42 -21.18
C ALA A 289 17.63 -11.41 -22.06
N ASP A 290 17.73 -10.54 -23.07
CA ASP A 290 18.88 -10.47 -23.96
C ASP A 290 19.97 -9.51 -23.46
N HIS A 291 19.60 -8.39 -22.85
CA HIS A 291 20.54 -7.31 -22.56
C HIS A 291 20.98 -7.22 -21.09
N LEU A 292 20.12 -7.61 -20.13
CA LEU A 292 20.46 -7.54 -18.71
C LEU A 292 21.14 -8.83 -18.27
N THR A 293 22.42 -9.00 -18.65
CA THR A 293 23.16 -10.24 -18.46
C THR A 293 23.60 -10.48 -17.03
N GLU A 294 23.63 -9.45 -16.19
CA GLU A 294 24.16 -9.52 -14.83
C GLU A 294 23.06 -9.59 -13.75
N LEU A 295 21.77 -9.78 -14.16
CA LEU A 295 20.64 -9.86 -13.23
C LEU A 295 20.79 -11.05 -12.28
N THR A 296 20.74 -10.76 -10.98
CA THR A 296 20.69 -11.71 -9.86
C THR A 296 19.42 -11.60 -9.06
N ASP A 297 18.85 -10.39 -8.95
CA ASP A 297 17.69 -10.08 -8.13
C ASP A 297 16.62 -9.42 -8.97
N VAL A 298 15.47 -10.08 -9.10
CA VAL A 298 14.35 -9.62 -9.93
C VAL A 298 13.08 -9.59 -9.10
N SER A 299 12.40 -8.45 -9.09
CA SER A 299 11.07 -8.28 -8.48
C SER A 299 10.15 -7.55 -9.45
N PHE A 300 9.10 -8.23 -9.91
CA PHE A 300 8.09 -7.66 -10.78
C PHE A 300 6.70 -7.78 -10.15
N GLN A 301 6.06 -6.64 -9.96
CA GLN A 301 4.67 -6.59 -9.49
C GLN A 301 3.76 -6.04 -10.58
N GLY A 302 2.73 -6.81 -10.92
CA GLY A 302 1.70 -6.35 -11.85
C GLY A 302 2.04 -6.52 -13.33
N ALA A 303 2.95 -7.41 -13.69
CA ALA A 303 3.31 -7.72 -15.08
C ALA A 303 2.23 -8.57 -15.79
N PHE A 304 1.02 -8.02 -15.94
CA PHE A 304 -0.16 -8.77 -16.43
C PHE A 304 -0.09 -9.13 -17.91
N LEU A 305 0.64 -8.38 -18.73
CA LEU A 305 0.65 -8.52 -20.18
C LEU A 305 1.66 -9.55 -20.67
N VAL A 306 2.61 -9.94 -19.82
CA VAL A 306 3.65 -10.92 -20.17
C VAL A 306 3.04 -12.31 -20.30
N SER A 307 3.30 -12.97 -21.42
CA SER A 307 2.83 -14.34 -21.71
C SER A 307 3.65 -15.40 -20.96
N SER A 308 3.05 -16.59 -20.75
CA SER A 308 3.76 -17.71 -20.12
C SER A 308 4.98 -18.16 -20.94
N SER A 309 4.91 -18.08 -22.28
CA SER A 309 6.02 -18.42 -23.18
C SER A 309 7.22 -17.48 -22.96
N GLU A 310 6.96 -16.18 -22.74
CA GLU A 310 8.04 -15.24 -22.56
C GLU A 310 8.67 -15.33 -21.15
N TRP A 311 7.87 -15.63 -20.12
CA TRP A 311 8.42 -16.00 -18.81
C TRP A 311 9.37 -17.20 -18.90
N ILE A 312 8.96 -18.26 -19.61
CA ILE A 312 9.81 -19.45 -19.81
C ILE A 312 11.10 -19.08 -20.55
N ASN A 313 11.01 -18.24 -21.60
CA ASN A 313 12.18 -17.77 -22.33
C ASN A 313 13.14 -16.98 -21.42
N PHE A 314 12.60 -16.07 -20.60
CA PHE A 314 13.37 -15.29 -19.63
C PHE A 314 14.13 -16.20 -18.66
N PHE A 315 13.47 -17.19 -18.05
CA PHE A 315 14.13 -18.12 -17.12
C PHE A 315 15.16 -18.99 -17.81
N LYS A 316 14.92 -19.47 -19.04
CA LYS A 316 15.92 -20.21 -19.81
C LYS A 316 17.18 -19.40 -20.09
N LYS A 317 17.06 -18.10 -20.34
CA LYS A 317 18.21 -17.24 -20.65
C LYS A 317 18.92 -16.71 -19.38
N ARG A 318 18.18 -16.38 -18.32
CA ARG A 318 18.70 -15.67 -17.13
C ARG A 318 18.66 -16.47 -15.84
N GLY A 319 17.84 -17.51 -15.77
CA GLY A 319 17.56 -18.25 -14.55
C GLY A 319 18.79 -18.76 -13.82
N SER A 320 19.84 -19.20 -14.53
CA SER A 320 21.06 -19.72 -13.92
C SER A 320 21.83 -18.70 -13.06
N LYS A 321 21.63 -17.41 -13.28
CA LYS A 321 22.24 -16.31 -12.47
C LYS A 321 21.33 -15.81 -11.36
N LEU A 322 20.03 -16.11 -11.40
CA LEU A 322 19.08 -15.60 -10.44
C LEU A 322 19.32 -16.20 -9.05
N ILE A 323 19.40 -15.31 -8.06
CA ILE A 323 19.52 -15.59 -6.64
C ILE A 323 18.21 -15.29 -5.93
N SER A 324 17.53 -14.19 -6.33
CA SER A 324 16.27 -13.75 -5.77
C SER A 324 15.25 -13.50 -6.86
N LEU A 325 14.07 -14.09 -6.74
CA LEU A 325 12.94 -13.91 -7.65
C LEU A 325 11.68 -13.57 -6.86
N GLU A 326 11.08 -12.45 -7.20
CA GLU A 326 9.79 -12.02 -6.66
C GLU A 326 8.82 -11.73 -7.79
N LEU A 327 7.70 -12.46 -7.83
CA LEU A 327 6.60 -12.26 -8.76
C LEU A 327 5.33 -12.02 -7.97
N THR A 328 4.72 -10.86 -8.18
CA THR A 328 3.55 -10.44 -7.42
C THR A 328 2.48 -9.90 -8.36
N ASP A 329 1.21 -10.22 -8.08
CA ASP A 329 0.07 -9.75 -8.89
C ASP A 329 0.23 -10.10 -10.39
N THR A 330 0.62 -11.34 -10.71
CA THR A 330 0.87 -11.77 -12.09
C THR A 330 -0.11 -12.87 -12.48
N ALA A 331 -0.79 -12.68 -13.62
CA ALA A 331 -1.91 -13.54 -14.01
C ALA A 331 -1.52 -14.77 -14.82
N ARG A 332 -0.35 -14.77 -15.50
CA ARG A 332 -0.01 -15.82 -16.48
C ARG A 332 1.14 -16.73 -16.05
N ILE A 333 1.28 -16.91 -14.75
CA ILE A 333 2.21 -17.89 -14.17
C ILE A 333 1.44 -19.19 -13.96
N HIS A 334 1.66 -20.16 -14.85
CA HIS A 334 1.06 -21.49 -14.81
C HIS A 334 2.12 -22.54 -14.44
N VAL A 335 1.70 -23.79 -14.29
CA VAL A 335 2.58 -24.95 -14.00
C VAL A 335 3.82 -24.98 -14.88
N SER A 336 3.67 -24.70 -16.18
CA SER A 336 4.80 -24.67 -17.13
C SER A 336 5.86 -23.62 -16.81
N VAL A 337 5.44 -22.47 -16.27
CA VAL A 337 6.37 -21.41 -15.85
C VAL A 337 7.06 -21.78 -14.54
N ILE A 338 6.33 -22.38 -13.60
CA ILE A 338 6.91 -22.89 -12.35
C ILE A 338 7.94 -23.98 -12.65
N ASN A 339 7.65 -24.92 -13.57
CA ASN A 339 8.63 -25.89 -14.03
C ASN A 339 9.90 -25.22 -14.57
N ALA A 340 9.74 -24.17 -15.39
CA ALA A 340 10.87 -23.43 -15.94
C ALA A 340 11.70 -22.74 -14.82
N ILE A 341 11.06 -22.23 -13.75
CA ILE A 341 11.78 -21.70 -12.58
C ILE A 341 12.61 -22.80 -11.92
N VAL A 342 12.00 -23.94 -11.66
CA VAL A 342 12.68 -25.08 -10.99
C VAL A 342 13.86 -25.59 -11.81
N ASP A 343 13.66 -25.76 -13.13
CA ASP A 343 14.68 -26.33 -14.02
C ASP A 343 15.81 -25.35 -14.34
N CYS A 344 15.48 -24.07 -14.51
CA CYS A 344 16.43 -23.08 -15.01
C CYS A 344 17.06 -22.21 -13.94
N CYS A 345 16.55 -22.20 -12.68
CA CYS A 345 17.06 -21.33 -11.61
C CYS A 345 17.68 -22.12 -10.45
N PRO A 346 18.76 -22.90 -10.67
CA PRO A 346 19.33 -23.79 -9.64
C PRO A 346 19.96 -23.03 -8.47
N ASN A 347 20.34 -21.77 -8.65
CA ASN A 347 21.00 -20.95 -7.65
C ASN A 347 20.03 -20.09 -6.82
N LEU A 348 18.72 -20.32 -6.96
CA LEU A 348 17.70 -19.51 -6.31
C LEU A 348 17.71 -19.74 -4.80
N ILE A 349 17.93 -18.65 -4.04
CA ILE A 349 17.97 -18.62 -2.57
C ILE A 349 16.66 -18.03 -2.02
N SER A 350 16.08 -17.07 -2.72
CA SER A 350 14.84 -16.41 -2.31
C SER A 350 13.79 -16.47 -3.41
N LEU A 351 12.62 -17.02 -3.09
CA LEU A 351 11.47 -17.07 -3.97
C LEU A 351 10.24 -16.49 -3.28
N ASN A 352 9.63 -15.48 -3.90
CA ASN A 352 8.37 -14.90 -3.48
C ASN A 352 7.34 -14.98 -4.62
N LEU A 353 6.26 -15.72 -4.38
CA LEU A 353 5.11 -15.88 -5.27
C LEU A 353 3.87 -15.38 -4.52
N SER A 354 3.57 -14.08 -4.68
CA SER A 354 2.47 -13.45 -3.98
C SER A 354 1.35 -13.07 -4.94
N ARG A 355 0.11 -13.39 -4.59
CA ARG A 355 -1.08 -13.09 -5.41
C ARG A 355 -0.98 -13.55 -6.86
N ILE A 356 -0.42 -14.76 -7.05
CA ILE A 356 -0.34 -15.41 -8.36
C ILE A 356 -1.66 -16.15 -8.60
N PHE A 357 -2.35 -15.79 -9.67
CA PHE A 357 -3.73 -16.23 -9.92
C PHE A 357 -3.87 -17.75 -10.12
N TYR A 358 -2.93 -18.38 -10.83
CA TYR A 358 -2.95 -19.83 -11.14
C TYR A 358 -2.00 -20.65 -10.26
N LEU A 359 -1.60 -20.13 -9.09
CA LEU A 359 -0.77 -20.88 -8.15
C LEU A 359 -1.66 -21.84 -7.35
N ASP A 360 -1.55 -23.12 -7.63
CA ASP A 360 -2.29 -24.22 -7.03
C ASP A 360 -1.37 -25.31 -6.43
N ASP A 361 -1.96 -26.41 -5.97
CA ASP A 361 -1.25 -27.55 -5.40
C ASP A 361 -0.18 -28.15 -6.33
N GLU A 362 -0.47 -28.24 -7.63
CA GLU A 362 0.45 -28.79 -8.61
C GLU A 362 1.68 -27.88 -8.76
N CYS A 363 1.44 -26.58 -8.89
CA CYS A 363 2.50 -25.57 -8.92
C CYS A 363 3.39 -25.62 -7.67
N VAL A 364 2.78 -25.72 -6.50
CA VAL A 364 3.50 -25.72 -5.22
C VAL A 364 4.37 -26.96 -5.07
N ARG A 365 3.87 -28.16 -5.39
CA ARG A 365 4.67 -29.39 -5.30
C ARG A 365 5.96 -29.33 -6.09
N LEU A 366 5.96 -28.67 -7.26
CA LEU A 366 7.16 -28.52 -8.07
C LEU A 366 8.27 -27.74 -7.36
N LEU A 367 7.92 -26.81 -6.47
CA LEU A 367 8.89 -26.00 -5.73
C LEU A 367 9.78 -26.81 -4.81
N ALA A 368 9.43 -28.07 -4.50
CA ALA A 368 10.29 -29.02 -3.82
C ALA A 368 11.64 -29.26 -4.55
N GLY A 369 11.69 -29.00 -5.86
CA GLY A 369 12.90 -29.03 -6.67
C GLY A 369 13.89 -27.89 -6.41
N CYS A 370 13.47 -26.78 -5.83
CA CYS A 370 14.32 -25.62 -5.52
C CYS A 370 15.12 -25.84 -4.22
N ARG A 371 16.10 -26.75 -4.21
CA ARG A 371 16.76 -27.23 -3.01
C ARG A 371 17.63 -26.22 -2.27
N ASN A 372 18.01 -25.12 -2.90
CA ASN A 372 18.88 -24.10 -2.32
C ASN A 372 18.08 -22.95 -1.67
N LEU A 373 16.75 -23.05 -1.60
CA LEU A 373 15.93 -22.00 -1.01
C LEU A 373 16.18 -21.84 0.49
N VAL A 374 16.41 -20.61 0.89
CA VAL A 374 16.49 -20.14 2.26
C VAL A 374 15.26 -19.31 2.63
N SER A 375 14.64 -18.67 1.64
CA SER A 375 13.42 -17.87 1.80
C SER A 375 12.37 -18.32 0.80
N LEU A 376 11.22 -18.78 1.31
CA LEU A 376 10.04 -19.12 0.50
C LEU A 376 8.83 -18.34 1.00
N LYS A 377 8.18 -17.62 0.08
CA LYS A 377 6.93 -16.93 0.35
C LYS A 377 5.89 -17.32 -0.69
N ILE A 378 4.78 -17.85 -0.22
CA ILE A 378 3.57 -18.15 -0.98
C ILE A 378 2.44 -17.40 -0.30
N GLU A 379 2.05 -16.26 -0.87
CA GLU A 379 1.12 -15.35 -0.20
C GLU A 379 -0.13 -15.11 -1.05
N SER A 380 -1.29 -15.35 -0.45
CA SER A 380 -2.61 -15.11 -1.07
C SER A 380 -2.71 -15.69 -2.50
N PRO A 381 -2.44 -16.99 -2.68
CA PRO A 381 -2.54 -17.64 -4.00
C PRO A 381 -3.97 -17.56 -4.52
N GLY A 382 -4.11 -17.50 -5.85
CA GLY A 382 -5.43 -17.49 -6.50
C GLY A 382 -6.05 -18.89 -6.62
N GLY A 383 -5.21 -19.94 -6.62
CA GLY A 383 -5.63 -21.34 -6.58
C GLY A 383 -5.79 -21.86 -5.14
N ILE A 384 -6.28 -23.08 -5.03
CA ILE A 384 -6.40 -23.78 -3.75
C ILE A 384 -5.08 -24.48 -3.45
N ILE A 385 -4.55 -24.24 -2.26
CA ILE A 385 -3.37 -24.92 -1.73
C ILE A 385 -3.77 -25.68 -0.47
N ASN A 386 -3.55 -26.98 -0.48
CA ASN A 386 -3.85 -27.88 0.63
C ASN A 386 -2.56 -28.31 1.36
N ASP A 387 -2.71 -28.89 2.55
CA ASP A 387 -1.57 -29.31 3.38
C ASP A 387 -0.58 -30.21 2.63
N GLY A 388 -1.08 -31.17 1.84
CA GLY A 388 -0.23 -32.15 1.15
C GLY A 388 0.83 -31.52 0.24
N SER A 389 0.50 -30.47 -0.51
CA SER A 389 1.46 -29.80 -1.40
C SER A 389 2.54 -29.06 -0.63
N ILE A 390 2.18 -28.40 0.47
CA ILE A 390 3.12 -27.71 1.35
C ILE A 390 4.00 -28.73 2.10
N LEU A 391 3.44 -29.84 2.57
CA LEU A 391 4.19 -30.91 3.23
C LEU A 391 5.25 -31.52 2.31
N ASP A 392 4.90 -31.77 1.03
CA ASP A 392 5.85 -32.26 0.03
C ASP A 392 7.05 -31.30 -0.12
N VAL A 393 6.79 -29.99 -0.14
CA VAL A 393 7.84 -28.95 -0.22
C VAL A 393 8.67 -28.93 1.07
N LEU A 394 8.03 -28.84 2.24
CA LEU A 394 8.73 -28.69 3.51
C LEU A 394 9.58 -29.92 3.85
N ASN A 395 9.13 -31.11 3.47
CA ASN A 395 9.92 -32.35 3.62
C ASN A 395 11.24 -32.33 2.84
N GLN A 396 11.25 -31.62 1.69
CA GLN A 396 12.48 -31.56 0.85
C GLN A 396 13.39 -30.39 1.21
N ILE A 397 12.81 -29.20 1.45
CA ILE A 397 13.59 -27.96 1.60
C ILE A 397 13.46 -27.30 2.98
N GLY A 398 12.55 -27.76 3.83
CA GLY A 398 12.24 -27.12 5.12
C GLY A 398 13.44 -26.92 6.03
N SER A 399 14.36 -27.89 6.06
CA SER A 399 15.57 -27.83 6.90
C SER A 399 16.55 -26.69 6.53
N GLY A 400 16.49 -26.19 5.30
CA GLY A 400 17.27 -25.05 4.80
C GLY A 400 16.60 -23.69 5.02
N LEU A 401 15.30 -23.66 5.28
CA LEU A 401 14.54 -22.42 5.33
C LEU A 401 14.82 -21.60 6.59
N HIS A 402 15.06 -20.29 6.38
CA HIS A 402 15.11 -19.27 7.42
C HIS A 402 13.86 -18.39 7.41
N THR A 403 13.23 -18.25 6.25
CA THR A 403 12.00 -17.47 6.06
C THR A 403 10.95 -18.32 5.37
N LEU A 404 9.78 -18.42 6.00
CA LEU A 404 8.60 -19.07 5.43
C LEU A 404 7.39 -18.16 5.59
N SER A 405 6.69 -17.87 4.49
CA SER A 405 5.39 -17.19 4.52
C SER A 405 4.37 -18.01 3.74
N LEU A 406 3.29 -18.37 4.43
CA LEU A 406 2.11 -19.06 3.87
C LEU A 406 0.86 -18.19 4.05
N SER A 407 1.04 -16.88 4.09
CA SER A 407 -0.03 -15.92 4.36
C SER A 407 -1.17 -16.03 3.34
N GLY A 408 -2.41 -16.15 3.83
CA GLY A 408 -3.59 -16.24 2.98
C GLY A 408 -3.81 -17.59 2.28
N CYS A 409 -3.06 -18.61 2.63
CA CYS A 409 -3.33 -20.00 2.22
C CYS A 409 -4.46 -20.59 3.08
N THR A 410 -5.68 -20.12 2.87
CA THR A 410 -6.84 -20.31 3.78
C THR A 410 -7.32 -21.75 3.95
N LYS A 411 -6.80 -22.70 3.16
CA LYS A 411 -7.17 -24.13 3.25
C LYS A 411 -6.18 -24.97 4.05
N LEU A 412 -5.08 -24.38 4.49
CA LEU A 412 -4.13 -25.07 5.34
C LEU A 412 -4.70 -25.29 6.73
N THR A 413 -4.48 -26.50 7.27
CA THR A 413 -4.94 -26.94 8.57
C THR A 413 -3.77 -27.10 9.55
N ASP A 414 -4.06 -27.60 10.75
CA ASP A 414 -3.05 -27.92 11.76
C ASP A 414 -2.01 -28.93 11.29
N GLU A 415 -2.31 -29.72 10.25
CA GLU A 415 -1.38 -30.72 9.71
C GLU A 415 -0.10 -30.07 9.16
N VAL A 416 -0.20 -28.86 8.56
CA VAL A 416 1.00 -28.15 8.10
C VAL A 416 1.95 -27.77 9.26
N LEU A 417 1.40 -27.50 10.45
CA LEU A 417 2.18 -27.24 11.64
C LEU A 417 2.80 -28.54 12.19
N LYS A 418 1.97 -29.60 12.34
CA LYS A 418 2.35 -30.86 12.98
C LYS A 418 3.36 -31.65 12.18
N GLN A 419 3.12 -31.82 10.88
CA GLN A 419 3.92 -32.68 10.01
C GLN A 419 4.96 -31.92 9.19
N GLY A 420 4.76 -30.60 8.98
CA GLY A 420 5.63 -29.77 8.16
C GLY A 420 6.54 -28.86 8.99
N ILE A 421 5.98 -27.78 9.53
CA ILE A 421 6.76 -26.69 10.14
C ILE A 421 7.52 -27.18 11.38
N GLY A 422 6.83 -27.85 12.32
CA GLY A 422 7.43 -28.34 13.56
C GLY A 422 8.63 -29.28 13.31
N PRO A 423 8.47 -30.40 12.59
CA PRO A 423 9.55 -31.36 12.40
C PRO A 423 10.57 -30.95 11.35
N CYS A 424 10.19 -30.25 10.26
CA CYS A 424 11.07 -30.01 9.12
C CYS A 424 11.81 -28.67 9.17
N CYS A 425 11.30 -27.65 9.88
CA CYS A 425 11.78 -26.28 9.76
C CYS A 425 12.53 -25.80 11.01
N GLY A 426 13.58 -26.52 11.42
CA GLY A 426 14.34 -26.19 12.65
C GLY A 426 15.21 -24.94 12.59
N ARG A 427 15.38 -24.30 11.42
CA ARG A 427 16.23 -23.10 11.23
C ARG A 427 15.44 -21.81 10.96
N LEU A 428 14.11 -21.86 11.05
CA LEU A 428 13.29 -20.69 10.79
C LEU A 428 13.60 -19.56 11.77
N LYS A 429 13.65 -18.34 11.21
CA LYS A 429 13.76 -17.07 11.93
C LYS A 429 12.53 -16.20 11.69
N HIS A 430 11.96 -16.29 10.50
CA HIS A 430 10.82 -15.49 10.08
C HIS A 430 9.69 -16.41 9.61
N LEU A 431 8.57 -16.37 10.33
CA LEU A 431 7.39 -17.17 10.02
C LEU A 431 6.17 -16.26 9.90
N ASN A 432 5.45 -16.38 8.78
CA ASN A 432 4.19 -15.66 8.54
C ASN A 432 3.09 -16.66 8.18
N LEU A 433 2.13 -16.80 9.07
CA LEU A 433 0.94 -17.67 8.93
C LEU A 433 -0.35 -16.83 8.85
N SER A 434 -0.25 -15.56 8.48
CA SER A 434 -1.38 -14.64 8.49
C SER A 434 -2.56 -15.15 7.66
N GLY A 435 -3.77 -15.11 8.24
CA GLY A 435 -5.00 -15.49 7.53
C GLY A 435 -5.23 -16.99 7.38
N LEU A 436 -4.53 -17.82 8.13
CA LEU A 436 -4.80 -19.25 8.23
C LEU A 436 -5.93 -19.48 9.26
N GLU A 437 -7.17 -19.50 8.79
CA GLU A 437 -8.35 -19.51 9.65
C GLU A 437 -8.69 -20.90 10.22
N LEU A 438 -8.13 -21.97 9.64
CA LEU A 438 -8.39 -23.37 10.05
C LEU A 438 -7.41 -23.88 11.11
N LEU A 439 -6.41 -23.09 11.49
CA LEU A 439 -5.52 -23.45 12.59
C LEU A 439 -6.27 -23.37 13.92
N THR A 440 -6.07 -24.36 14.80
CA THR A 440 -6.69 -24.39 16.14
C THR A 440 -5.70 -24.02 17.23
N ASP A 441 -6.19 -23.39 18.32
CA ASP A 441 -5.36 -22.92 19.42
C ASP A 441 -4.67 -24.08 20.17
N ASP A 442 -5.38 -25.21 20.32
CA ASP A 442 -4.89 -26.37 21.03
C ASP A 442 -3.69 -27.01 20.31
N GLU A 443 -3.84 -27.28 19.02
CA GLU A 443 -2.80 -27.94 18.23
C GLU A 443 -1.62 -27.01 17.96
N ALA A 444 -1.88 -25.74 17.60
CA ALA A 444 -0.84 -24.76 17.42
C ALA A 444 -0.01 -24.56 18.70
N SER A 445 -0.65 -24.55 19.88
CA SER A 445 0.04 -24.41 21.16
C SER A 445 0.98 -25.58 21.45
N ILE A 446 0.59 -26.82 21.10
CA ILE A 446 1.43 -27.99 21.23
C ILE A 446 2.65 -27.88 20.31
N VAL A 447 2.41 -27.62 19.02
CA VAL A 447 3.51 -27.52 18.04
C VAL A 447 4.48 -26.40 18.43
N PHE A 448 4.02 -25.19 18.71
CA PHE A 448 4.91 -24.10 19.12
C PHE A 448 5.63 -24.37 20.44
N GLY A 449 5.01 -25.09 21.38
CA GLY A 449 5.63 -25.45 22.65
C GLY A 449 6.72 -26.49 22.52
N GLU A 450 6.55 -27.48 21.65
CA GLU A 450 7.47 -28.61 21.44
C GLU A 450 8.46 -28.38 20.31
N TRP A 451 8.31 -27.31 19.54
CA TRP A 451 9.13 -27.07 18.35
C TRP A 451 10.61 -26.89 18.67
N LYS A 452 11.40 -27.79 18.15
CA LYS A 452 12.87 -27.79 18.31
C LYS A 452 13.53 -26.83 17.32
N ILE A 453 13.27 -25.54 17.49
CA ILE A 453 13.88 -24.49 16.68
C ILE A 453 15.28 -24.14 17.23
N GLN A 454 16.29 -24.07 16.36
CA GLN A 454 17.69 -23.94 16.79
C GLN A 454 17.98 -22.58 17.45
N SER A 455 17.43 -21.50 16.93
CA SER A 455 17.76 -20.15 17.40
C SER A 455 16.55 -19.35 17.88
N GLY A 456 15.35 -19.91 17.84
CA GLY A 456 14.10 -19.18 18.09
C GLY A 456 13.69 -18.29 16.92
N LEU A 457 12.41 -17.91 16.90
CA LEU A 457 11.87 -16.98 15.91
C LEU A 457 12.29 -15.54 16.22
N GLU A 458 12.70 -14.80 15.19
CA GLU A 458 12.90 -13.35 15.25
C GLU A 458 11.65 -12.58 14.86
N THR A 459 10.87 -13.09 13.90
CA THR A 459 9.61 -12.46 13.44
C THR A 459 8.54 -13.53 13.32
N LEU A 460 7.39 -13.26 13.94
CA LEU A 460 6.21 -14.10 13.82
C LEU A 460 4.99 -13.24 13.51
N SER A 461 4.23 -13.61 12.47
CA SER A 461 2.92 -13.05 12.20
C SER A 461 1.85 -14.14 12.23
N LEU A 462 0.89 -13.97 13.12
CA LEU A 462 -0.33 -14.76 13.26
C LEU A 462 -1.57 -13.88 12.97
N ARG A 463 -1.37 -12.82 12.21
CA ARG A 463 -2.41 -11.87 11.86
C ARG A 463 -3.63 -12.57 11.28
N ARG A 464 -4.83 -12.28 11.82
CA ARG A 464 -6.10 -12.86 11.36
C ARG A 464 -6.16 -14.40 11.38
N CYS A 465 -5.38 -15.06 12.21
CA CYS A 465 -5.60 -16.45 12.56
C CYS A 465 -6.72 -16.49 13.61
N LEU A 466 -7.97 -16.47 13.14
CA LEU A 466 -9.12 -16.13 13.96
C LEU A 466 -9.40 -17.15 15.08
N SER A 467 -8.98 -18.41 14.94
CA SER A 467 -9.20 -19.48 15.92
C SER A 467 -8.04 -19.66 16.90
N LEU A 468 -6.92 -18.95 16.72
CA LEU A 468 -5.82 -18.97 17.66
C LEU A 468 -6.05 -18.00 18.82
N GLY A 469 -5.54 -18.34 20.01
CA GLY A 469 -5.79 -17.58 21.22
C GLY A 469 -4.62 -17.62 22.20
N ASP A 470 -4.96 -17.58 23.49
CA ASP A 470 -4.01 -17.41 24.60
C ASP A 470 -2.99 -18.55 24.74
N LYS A 471 -3.39 -19.80 24.42
CA LYS A 471 -2.50 -20.96 24.55
C LYS A 471 -1.36 -20.86 23.55
N THR A 472 -1.69 -20.54 22.29
CA THR A 472 -0.69 -20.35 21.23
C THR A 472 0.26 -19.20 21.57
N VAL A 473 -0.26 -18.05 22.03
CA VAL A 473 0.58 -16.92 22.42
C VAL A 473 1.56 -17.30 23.53
N ARG A 474 1.10 -18.00 24.58
CA ARG A 474 1.97 -18.47 25.67
C ARG A 474 3.04 -19.44 25.18
N ALA A 475 2.67 -20.40 24.34
CA ALA A 475 3.61 -21.38 23.78
C ALA A 475 4.70 -20.70 22.92
N VAL A 476 4.33 -19.77 22.07
CA VAL A 476 5.26 -18.97 21.25
C VAL A 476 6.25 -18.20 22.12
N LEU A 477 5.78 -17.57 23.18
CA LEU A 477 6.65 -16.78 24.07
C LEU A 477 7.64 -17.67 24.82
N VAL A 478 7.19 -18.81 25.33
CA VAL A 478 8.07 -19.77 26.01
C VAL A 478 9.16 -20.29 25.05
N ASN A 479 8.80 -20.58 23.81
CA ASN A 479 9.72 -21.14 22.83
C ASN A 479 10.69 -20.09 22.25
N SER A 480 10.18 -18.93 21.82
CA SER A 480 10.94 -17.94 21.05
C SER A 480 11.02 -16.55 21.66
N GLY A 481 10.47 -16.33 22.87
CA GLY A 481 10.36 -14.99 23.46
C GLY A 481 11.69 -14.24 23.62
N HIS A 482 12.78 -14.96 23.82
CA HIS A 482 14.11 -14.36 23.99
C HIS A 482 14.73 -13.84 22.69
N THR A 483 14.23 -14.26 21.52
CA THR A 483 14.73 -13.85 20.20
C THR A 483 13.74 -12.98 19.42
N LEU A 484 12.44 -12.99 19.80
CA LEU A 484 11.42 -12.25 19.09
C LEU A 484 11.73 -10.76 19.06
N ARG A 485 11.76 -10.21 17.84
CA ARG A 485 11.90 -8.77 17.52
C ARG A 485 10.57 -8.18 17.07
N THR A 486 9.79 -8.95 16.33
CA THR A 486 8.48 -8.52 15.81
C THR A 486 7.45 -9.62 16.06
N LEU A 487 6.35 -9.24 16.69
CA LEU A 487 5.20 -10.12 16.91
C LEU A 487 3.93 -9.41 16.41
N ASP A 488 3.22 -10.06 15.48
CA ASP A 488 1.97 -9.55 14.91
C ASP A 488 0.82 -10.50 15.28
N LEU A 489 -0.08 -10.00 16.12
CA LEU A 489 -1.28 -10.69 16.61
C LEU A 489 -2.56 -9.98 16.12
N ASN A 490 -2.45 -9.13 15.11
CA ASN A 490 -3.55 -8.30 14.60
C ASN A 490 -4.78 -9.13 14.26
N GLY A 491 -5.92 -8.80 14.87
CA GLY A 491 -7.21 -9.41 14.56
C GLY A 491 -7.40 -10.82 15.12
N MET A 492 -6.56 -11.28 16.05
CA MET A 492 -6.77 -12.53 16.78
C MET A 492 -7.84 -12.34 17.84
N SER A 493 -9.08 -12.74 17.50
CA SER A 493 -10.27 -12.46 18.32
C SER A 493 -10.35 -13.24 19.64
N PHE A 494 -9.62 -14.34 19.78
CA PHE A 494 -9.55 -15.17 20.99
C PHE A 494 -8.37 -14.84 21.91
N VAL A 495 -7.57 -13.82 21.56
CA VAL A 495 -6.56 -13.30 22.48
C VAL A 495 -7.23 -12.39 23.50
N THR A 496 -7.08 -12.74 24.78
CA THR A 496 -7.69 -12.02 25.91
C THR A 496 -6.73 -11.05 26.57
N ASP A 497 -7.24 -10.26 27.53
CA ASP A 497 -6.41 -9.39 28.39
C ASP A 497 -5.40 -10.21 29.20
N GLU A 498 -5.71 -11.48 29.54
CA GLU A 498 -4.77 -12.35 30.25
C GLU A 498 -3.52 -12.64 29.40
N ALA A 499 -3.70 -12.94 28.10
CA ALA A 499 -2.55 -13.11 27.22
C ALA A 499 -1.76 -11.83 27.01
N LEU A 500 -2.43 -10.67 26.88
CA LEU A 500 -1.76 -9.38 26.79
C LEU A 500 -0.95 -9.07 28.08
N GLN A 501 -1.55 -9.33 29.25
CA GLN A 501 -0.84 -9.19 30.52
C GLN A 501 0.31 -10.19 30.67
N TYR A 502 0.17 -11.39 30.10
CA TYR A 502 1.26 -12.37 30.05
C TYR A 502 2.41 -11.86 29.17
N ILE A 503 2.14 -11.30 27.99
CA ILE A 503 3.16 -10.68 27.13
C ILE A 503 3.89 -9.56 27.88
N VAL A 504 3.16 -8.70 28.60
CA VAL A 504 3.72 -7.62 29.43
C VAL A 504 4.68 -8.15 30.47
N ASN A 505 4.38 -9.26 31.12
CA ASN A 505 5.17 -9.80 32.23
C ASN A 505 6.29 -10.74 31.78
N PHE A 506 6.16 -11.37 30.61
CA PHE A 506 7.15 -12.32 30.08
C PHE A 506 8.43 -11.58 29.62
N PRO A 507 9.65 -12.10 29.87
CA PRO A 507 10.89 -11.46 29.44
C PRO A 507 11.04 -11.50 27.90
N LEU A 508 11.02 -10.35 27.24
CA LEU A 508 11.16 -10.17 25.80
C LEU A 508 12.27 -9.15 25.50
N PRO A 509 13.53 -9.53 25.69
CA PRO A 509 14.66 -8.60 25.65
C PRO A 509 14.95 -7.99 24.28
N MET A 510 14.42 -8.59 23.21
CA MET A 510 14.70 -8.18 21.84
C MET A 510 13.47 -7.57 21.12
N LEU A 511 12.29 -7.56 21.76
CA LEU A 511 11.05 -7.14 21.14
C LEU A 511 11.05 -5.64 20.83
N LYS A 512 10.93 -5.30 19.55
CA LYS A 512 10.92 -3.93 19.02
C LYS A 512 9.56 -3.49 18.52
N ALA A 513 8.80 -4.39 17.90
CA ALA A 513 7.49 -4.10 17.35
C ALA A 513 6.46 -5.15 17.77
N LEU A 514 5.30 -4.67 18.21
CA LEU A 514 4.16 -5.49 18.58
C LEU A 514 2.89 -4.93 17.92
N ASP A 515 2.17 -5.76 17.16
CA ASP A 515 0.86 -5.42 16.63
C ASP A 515 -0.23 -6.20 17.40
N VAL A 516 -1.02 -5.47 18.17
CA VAL A 516 -2.19 -5.98 18.92
C VAL A 516 -3.48 -5.33 18.42
N SER A 517 -3.45 -4.77 17.24
CA SER A 517 -4.62 -4.12 16.63
C SER A 517 -5.83 -5.07 16.56
N TRP A 518 -7.01 -4.53 16.81
CA TRP A 518 -8.29 -5.26 16.80
C TRP A 518 -8.41 -6.35 17.88
N ILE A 519 -7.64 -6.24 18.98
CA ILE A 519 -7.75 -7.10 20.16
C ILE A 519 -8.50 -6.34 21.25
N ARG A 520 -9.71 -6.80 21.57
CA ARG A 520 -10.67 -6.10 22.47
C ARG A 520 -10.15 -5.78 23.86
N GLY A 521 -9.18 -6.57 24.36
CA GLY A 521 -8.60 -6.41 25.68
C GLY A 521 -7.60 -5.25 25.83
N MET A 522 -7.18 -4.61 24.71
CA MET A 522 -6.18 -3.56 24.74
C MET A 522 -6.75 -2.24 25.31
N ASN A 523 -6.02 -1.61 26.23
CA ASN A 523 -6.43 -0.38 26.90
C ASN A 523 -5.22 0.46 27.34
N ASP A 524 -5.47 1.71 27.80
CA ASP A 524 -4.43 2.64 28.25
C ASP A 524 -3.54 2.09 29.37
N LYS A 525 -4.09 1.29 30.29
CA LYS A 525 -3.31 0.67 31.36
C LYS A 525 -2.26 -0.29 30.81
N LEU A 526 -2.65 -1.14 29.85
CA LEU A 526 -1.72 -2.06 29.20
C LEU A 526 -0.65 -1.30 28.41
N VAL A 527 -0.98 -0.18 27.75
CA VAL A 527 0.01 0.68 27.10
C VAL A 527 1.06 1.16 28.10
N CYS A 528 0.64 1.67 29.27
CA CYS A 528 1.55 2.08 30.33
C CYS A 528 2.40 0.92 30.87
N ASP A 529 1.80 -0.27 31.00
CA ASP A 529 2.51 -1.47 31.43
C ASP A 529 3.55 -1.91 30.39
N PHE A 530 3.23 -1.87 29.09
CA PHE A 530 4.20 -2.11 28.00
C PHE A 530 5.32 -1.07 28.00
N GLU A 531 4.98 0.20 28.16
CA GLU A 531 5.97 1.29 28.22
C GLU A 531 6.97 1.11 29.36
N SER A 532 6.49 0.71 30.55
CA SER A 532 7.32 0.54 31.73
C SER A 532 8.13 -0.74 31.75
N LYS A 533 7.56 -1.88 31.33
CA LYS A 533 8.16 -3.20 31.46
C LYS A 533 8.89 -3.69 30.21
N LYS A 534 8.69 -3.06 29.03
CA LYS A 534 9.34 -3.42 27.76
C LYS A 534 10.22 -2.30 27.24
N PRO A 535 11.42 -2.10 27.78
CA PRO A 535 12.29 -0.98 27.38
C PRO A 535 12.75 -1.05 25.93
N THR A 536 12.81 -2.23 25.33
CA THR A 536 13.22 -2.45 23.94
C THR A 536 12.10 -2.27 22.92
N LEU A 537 10.84 -2.24 23.37
CA LEU A 537 9.70 -2.03 22.49
C LEU A 537 9.71 -0.59 21.98
N GLU A 538 9.78 -0.41 20.66
CA GLU A 538 9.80 0.87 19.98
C GLU A 538 8.42 1.21 19.41
N LYS A 539 7.73 0.20 18.82
CA LYS A 539 6.46 0.38 18.11
C LYS A 539 5.37 -0.52 18.69
N LEU A 540 4.20 0.08 18.93
CA LEU A 540 2.99 -0.64 19.34
C LEU A 540 1.83 -0.23 18.44
N LEU A 541 1.28 -1.18 17.68
CA LEU A 541 0.16 -0.95 16.78
C LEU A 541 -1.15 -1.33 17.49
N VAL A 542 -2.13 -0.41 17.46
CA VAL A 542 -3.39 -0.48 18.22
C VAL A 542 -4.59 -0.01 17.37
N TRP A 543 -4.61 -0.36 16.09
CA TRP A 543 -5.75 -0.02 15.23
C TRP A 543 -7.03 -0.69 15.70
N GLY A 544 -8.14 0.09 15.78
CA GLY A 544 -9.44 -0.43 16.17
C GLY A 544 -9.61 -0.72 17.66
N ASP A 545 -8.64 -0.34 18.50
CA ASP A 545 -8.69 -0.52 19.95
C ASP A 545 -9.19 0.77 20.59
N ASN A 546 -10.50 0.92 20.65
CA ASN A 546 -11.18 2.16 21.09
C ASN A 546 -10.92 2.56 22.54
N HIS A 547 -10.30 1.69 23.33
CA HIS A 547 -9.94 1.94 24.73
C HIS A 547 -8.51 2.47 24.91
N VAL A 548 -7.77 2.68 23.80
CA VAL A 548 -6.45 3.30 23.79
C VAL A 548 -6.58 4.76 23.38
N LEU A 549 -6.68 5.63 24.36
CA LEU A 549 -6.93 7.06 24.17
C LEU A 549 -5.72 7.93 24.50
N MET A 550 -4.87 7.50 25.44
CA MET A 550 -3.74 8.28 25.91
C MET A 550 -2.49 8.11 25.01
N PRO A 551 -1.72 9.19 24.75
CA PRO A 551 -0.44 9.07 24.08
C PRO A 551 0.58 8.40 24.99
N SER A 552 1.49 7.63 24.43
CA SER A 552 2.70 7.19 25.14
C SER A 552 3.80 8.26 25.00
N ASN A 553 4.66 8.36 26.01
CA ASN A 553 5.81 9.28 25.97
C ASN A 553 7.03 8.68 25.24
N ARG A 554 7.12 7.35 25.20
CA ARG A 554 8.26 6.62 24.65
C ARG A 554 7.91 5.75 23.45
N LEU A 555 6.75 5.08 23.51
CA LEU A 555 6.33 4.16 22.46
C LEU A 555 5.71 4.90 21.27
N LEU A 556 6.10 4.54 20.07
CA LEU A 556 5.40 4.94 18.87
C LEU A 556 4.08 4.17 18.78
N LEU A 557 2.97 4.83 19.17
CA LEU A 557 1.63 4.28 19.07
C LEU A 557 1.05 4.56 17.70
N ILE A 558 0.81 3.49 16.92
CA ILE A 558 0.24 3.58 15.57
C ILE A 558 -1.21 3.08 15.62
N GLY A 559 -2.14 3.88 15.09
CA GLY A 559 -3.55 3.50 14.99
C GLY A 559 -4.44 3.99 16.13
N ARG A 560 -3.90 4.75 17.07
CA ARG A 560 -4.69 5.40 18.13
C ARG A 560 -5.72 6.36 17.52
N GLU A 561 -6.96 6.29 17.97
CA GLU A 561 -7.98 7.28 17.62
C GLU A 561 -7.71 8.58 18.38
N VAL A 562 -7.35 9.63 17.64
CA VAL A 562 -7.25 10.99 18.20
C VAL A 562 -8.65 11.61 18.14
N GLN A 563 -9.29 11.79 19.29
CA GLN A 563 -10.58 12.48 19.42
C GLN A 563 -10.49 13.96 19.05
#